data_b3930b16699a95c6d85369f41b45e809
#
_entry.id   b3930b16699a95c6d85369f41b45e809
#
_cell.length_a   1.000
_cell.length_b   1.000
_cell.length_c   1.000
_cell.angle_alpha   90.00
_cell.angle_beta   90.00
_cell.angle_gamma   90.00
#
_symmetry.space_group_name_H-M   'P 1'
#
loop_
_entity.id
_entity.type
_entity.pdbx_description
1 polymer ?
#
loop_
_entity_poly.entity_id
_entity_poly.type
_entity_poly.pdbx_seq_one_letter_code
_entity_poly.pdbx_strand_id
1 'polypeptide(L)'
;YDVAIEGGKGVSVEKITKAESPNYLFVDVNVAPTAQPGTYYIVFSKDGQSFKYPYEIAAREAGSAERKSFTTADMVYLIMPDRFANGDASNDSTDDTTEDANRANGNGRHGGDIQGVIDHLDYISELGATYIWTTPFLEDNDPQGSYHGYAASDYYHIDSRFGSNELYKTLVEKAREKGLGIIMDIVPNHCSYVHWWMNDLPFQDWIHQFDTYTGTNVAFSTNMDPNASSKDLYIQ
;
A
#
# COMPACT_ATOMS: atom_id res chain seq x y z
N TYR A 1 -2.76 18.26 -24.07
CA TYR A 1 -1.54 17.47 -24.18
C TYR A 1 -1.76 16.34 -25.18
N ASP A 2 -0.78 16.12 -26.03
CA ASP A 2 -0.64 14.89 -26.81
C ASP A 2 0.34 13.99 -26.05
N VAL A 3 0.07 12.68 -26.05
CA VAL A 3 0.93 11.71 -25.34
C VAL A 3 1.31 10.59 -26.30
N ALA A 4 2.59 10.28 -26.37
CA ALA A 4 3.14 9.20 -27.18
C ALA A 4 4.11 8.35 -26.38
N ILE A 5 4.38 7.12 -26.85
CA ILE A 5 5.42 6.26 -26.29
C ILE A 5 6.57 6.15 -27.28
N GLU A 6 7.79 6.36 -26.80
CA GLU A 6 9.05 6.10 -27.52
C GLU A 6 9.85 5.03 -26.78
N GLY A 7 10.77 4.35 -27.51
CA GLY A 7 11.75 3.44 -26.89
C GLY A 7 11.62 1.98 -27.30
N GLY A 8 10.58 1.58 -28.04
CA GLY A 8 10.45 0.20 -28.49
C GLY A 8 9.09 -0.14 -29.08
N LYS A 9 8.94 -1.41 -29.49
CA LYS A 9 7.67 -1.94 -29.97
C LYS A 9 6.91 -2.64 -28.84
N GLY A 10 5.58 -2.68 -28.95
CA GLY A 10 4.73 -3.43 -28.02
C GLY A 10 4.26 -2.62 -26.80
N VAL A 11 4.64 -1.35 -26.70
CA VAL A 11 4.10 -0.42 -25.68
C VAL A 11 3.45 0.75 -26.39
N SER A 12 2.22 1.07 -26.05
CA SER A 12 1.45 2.13 -26.70
C SER A 12 0.49 2.81 -25.74
N VAL A 13 0.15 4.05 -25.99
CA VAL A 13 -0.93 4.74 -25.29
C VAL A 13 -2.26 4.14 -25.78
N GLU A 14 -3.10 3.69 -24.86
CA GLU A 14 -4.44 3.19 -25.15
C GLU A 14 -5.48 4.30 -25.00
N LYS A 15 -5.39 5.07 -23.91
CA LYS A 15 -6.34 6.14 -23.62
C LYS A 15 -5.67 7.27 -22.86
N ILE A 16 -6.15 8.48 -23.08
CA ILE A 16 -5.78 9.67 -22.30
C ILE A 16 -7.04 10.24 -21.68
N THR A 17 -7.07 10.37 -20.36
CA THR A 17 -8.18 10.97 -19.63
C THR A 17 -7.70 12.21 -18.90
N LYS A 18 -8.25 13.37 -19.27
CA LYS A 18 -8.05 14.63 -18.55
C LYS A 18 -8.93 14.62 -17.30
N ALA A 19 -8.32 14.88 -16.16
CA ALA A 19 -9.07 15.04 -14.93
C ALA A 19 -9.80 16.41 -14.89
N GLU A 20 -10.69 16.57 -13.92
CA GLU A 20 -11.32 17.86 -13.59
C GLU A 20 -10.27 18.85 -13.06
N SER A 21 -9.38 18.36 -12.17
CA SER A 21 -8.19 19.13 -11.79
C SER A 21 -7.20 19.21 -12.97
N PRO A 22 -6.70 20.41 -13.33
CA PRO A 22 -5.74 20.59 -14.41
C PRO A 22 -4.36 19.99 -14.09
N ASN A 23 -4.13 19.55 -12.87
CA ASN A 23 -2.84 19.01 -12.42
C ASN A 23 -2.71 17.51 -12.72
N TYR A 24 -3.78 16.83 -13.17
CA TYR A 24 -3.77 15.40 -13.42
C TYR A 24 -4.10 15.06 -14.89
N LEU A 25 -3.36 14.07 -15.37
CA LEU A 25 -3.60 13.44 -16.67
C LEU A 25 -3.41 11.93 -16.50
N PHE A 26 -4.47 11.15 -16.72
CA PHE A 26 -4.37 9.70 -16.70
C PHE A 26 -4.02 9.18 -18.09
N VAL A 27 -3.01 8.34 -18.15
CA VAL A 27 -2.53 7.74 -19.40
C VAL A 27 -2.59 6.22 -19.24
N ASP A 28 -3.54 5.61 -19.93
CA ASP A 28 -3.64 4.15 -19.98
C ASP A 28 -2.62 3.64 -21.00
N VAL A 29 -1.70 2.80 -20.52
CA VAL A 29 -0.62 2.23 -21.32
C VAL A 29 -0.88 0.76 -21.58
N ASN A 30 -0.94 0.37 -22.84
CA ASN A 30 -1.02 -1.02 -23.24
C ASN A 30 0.39 -1.60 -23.40
N VAL A 31 0.69 -2.67 -22.67
CA VAL A 31 1.94 -3.43 -22.75
C VAL A 31 1.64 -4.78 -23.38
N ALA A 32 1.94 -4.96 -24.65
CA ALA A 32 1.71 -6.20 -25.37
C ALA A 32 2.63 -7.33 -24.85
N PRO A 33 2.22 -8.60 -24.98
CA PRO A 33 3.05 -9.75 -24.58
C PRO A 33 4.42 -9.82 -25.28
N THR A 34 4.57 -9.11 -26.42
CA THR A 34 5.80 -9.02 -27.20
C THR A 34 6.71 -7.87 -26.81
N ALA A 35 6.26 -7.00 -25.88
CA ALA A 35 7.07 -5.89 -25.38
C ALA A 35 8.35 -6.44 -24.75
N GLN A 36 9.46 -5.80 -25.03
CA GLN A 36 10.74 -6.18 -24.44
C GLN A 36 10.99 -5.36 -23.17
N PRO A 37 11.62 -5.95 -22.15
CA PRO A 37 12.10 -5.17 -21.00
C PRO A 37 13.05 -4.06 -21.43
N GLY A 38 12.96 -2.92 -20.75
CA GLY A 38 13.80 -1.75 -21.03
C GLY A 38 13.11 -0.45 -20.68
N THR A 39 13.81 0.65 -20.89
CA THR A 39 13.29 1.99 -20.63
C THR A 39 12.56 2.49 -21.87
N TYR A 40 11.30 2.77 -21.69
CA TYR A 40 10.45 3.51 -22.63
C TYR A 40 10.31 4.95 -22.17
N TYR A 41 9.82 5.82 -23.01
CA TYR A 41 9.57 7.22 -22.62
C TYR A 41 8.13 7.58 -22.94
N ILE A 42 7.40 8.02 -21.94
CA ILE A 42 6.11 8.68 -22.13
C ILE A 42 6.41 10.13 -22.47
N VAL A 43 6.09 10.52 -23.67
CA VAL A 43 6.36 11.87 -24.21
C VAL A 43 5.09 12.68 -24.15
N PHE A 44 5.08 13.71 -23.33
CA PHE A 44 3.99 14.66 -23.23
C PHE A 44 4.32 15.90 -24.08
N SER A 45 3.41 16.30 -24.97
CA SER A 45 3.59 17.46 -25.83
C SER A 45 2.44 18.44 -25.69
N LYS A 46 2.75 19.74 -25.62
CA LYS A 46 1.78 20.84 -25.58
C LYS A 46 2.41 22.11 -26.11
N ASP A 47 1.72 22.82 -27.02
CA ASP A 47 2.11 24.14 -27.53
C ASP A 47 3.56 24.21 -28.07
N GLY A 48 4.02 23.12 -28.73
CA GLY A 48 5.37 23.02 -29.30
C GLY A 48 6.47 22.68 -28.30
N GLN A 49 6.13 22.49 -27.00
CA GLN A 49 7.04 21.99 -25.96
C GLN A 49 6.79 20.51 -25.72
N SER A 50 7.83 19.77 -25.35
CA SER A 50 7.71 18.36 -24.96
C SER A 50 8.52 18.04 -23.71
N PHE A 51 7.99 17.09 -22.93
CA PHE A 51 8.63 16.51 -21.77
C PHE A 51 8.62 15.00 -21.91
N LYS A 52 9.72 14.33 -21.55
CA LYS A 52 9.86 12.87 -21.55
C LYS A 52 9.97 12.34 -20.14
N TYR A 53 9.07 11.44 -19.78
CA TYR A 53 9.12 10.71 -18.52
C TYR A 53 9.63 9.29 -18.78
N PRO A 54 10.71 8.85 -18.12
CA PRO A 54 11.18 7.47 -18.25
C PRO A 54 10.20 6.49 -17.61
N TYR A 55 9.80 5.49 -18.37
CA TYR A 55 8.91 4.42 -17.94
C TYR A 55 9.60 3.09 -18.13
N GLU A 56 9.93 2.41 -17.05
CA GLU A 56 10.68 1.16 -17.10
C GLU A 56 9.74 -0.04 -17.13
N ILE A 57 9.95 -0.92 -18.11
CA ILE A 57 9.35 -2.24 -18.17
C ILE A 57 10.40 -3.24 -17.71
N ALA A 58 10.25 -3.75 -16.50
CA ALA A 58 11.17 -4.74 -15.93
C ALA A 58 10.97 -6.13 -16.59
N ALA A 59 12.07 -6.88 -16.68
CA ALA A 59 11.97 -8.30 -17.00
C ALA A 59 11.26 -9.05 -15.87
N ARG A 60 10.45 -10.05 -16.20
CA ARG A 60 9.90 -10.94 -15.19
C ARG A 60 11.04 -11.74 -14.55
N GLU A 61 11.00 -11.86 -13.24
CA GLU A 61 11.90 -12.79 -12.55
C GLU A 61 11.66 -14.23 -13.01
N ALA A 62 12.76 -14.98 -13.19
CA ALA A 62 12.68 -16.39 -13.50
C ALA A 62 11.88 -17.13 -12.42
N GLY A 63 10.95 -17.99 -12.83
CA GLY A 63 10.09 -18.73 -11.89
C GLY A 63 8.98 -17.93 -11.25
N SER A 64 8.76 -16.65 -11.63
CA SER A 64 7.70 -15.83 -11.03
C SER A 64 6.28 -16.35 -11.30
N ALA A 65 6.09 -17.12 -12.38
CA ALA A 65 4.80 -17.74 -12.70
C ALA A 65 4.52 -19.01 -11.85
N GLU A 66 5.55 -19.61 -11.28
CA GLU A 66 5.48 -20.80 -10.43
C GLU A 66 5.38 -20.46 -8.93
N ARG A 67 5.35 -19.20 -8.58
CA ARG A 67 5.18 -18.77 -7.17
C ARG A 67 3.85 -19.28 -6.63
N LYS A 68 3.94 -19.97 -5.50
CA LYS A 68 2.77 -20.47 -4.78
C LYS A 68 2.35 -19.46 -3.73
N SER A 69 1.05 -19.28 -3.59
CA SER A 69 0.45 -18.59 -2.44
C SER A 69 0.31 -19.54 -1.26
N PHE A 70 -0.12 -19.05 -0.12
CA PHE A 70 -0.46 -19.86 1.04
C PHE A 70 -1.68 -20.75 0.75
N THR A 71 -1.77 -21.85 1.48
CA THR A 71 -2.81 -22.87 1.37
C THR A 71 -3.37 -23.20 2.76
N THR A 72 -4.33 -24.11 2.85
CA THR A 72 -4.85 -24.60 4.14
C THR A 72 -3.83 -25.42 4.95
N ALA A 73 -2.67 -25.76 4.38
CA ALA A 73 -1.57 -26.40 5.09
C ALA A 73 -0.63 -25.40 5.78
N ASP A 74 -0.83 -24.12 5.54
CA ASP A 74 0.03 -23.07 6.05
C ASP A 74 -0.49 -22.48 7.36
N MET A 75 0.41 -22.08 8.23
CA MET A 75 0.13 -21.33 9.45
C MET A 75 0.51 -19.85 9.22
N VAL A 76 -0.49 -18.98 9.20
CA VAL A 76 -0.30 -17.53 9.07
C VAL A 76 -0.27 -16.90 10.46
N TYR A 77 0.82 -16.22 10.79
CA TYR A 77 0.95 -15.48 12.06
C TYR A 77 0.71 -13.99 11.81
N LEU A 78 -0.40 -13.48 12.37
CA LEU A 78 -0.75 -12.05 12.28
C LEU A 78 0.05 -11.26 13.32
N ILE A 79 0.73 -10.22 12.86
CA ILE A 79 1.52 -9.30 13.67
C ILE A 79 1.00 -7.87 13.49
N MET A 80 0.83 -7.15 14.59
CA MET A 80 0.75 -5.70 14.59
C MET A 80 2.15 -5.17 14.93
N PRO A 81 2.92 -4.66 13.95
CA PRO A 81 4.34 -4.36 14.13
C PRO A 81 4.61 -3.40 15.26
N ASP A 82 3.84 -2.31 15.34
CA ASP A 82 3.96 -1.31 16.41
C ASP A 82 3.92 -1.91 17.83
N ARG A 83 3.24 -3.06 18.01
CA ARG A 83 3.03 -3.73 19.29
C ARG A 83 3.91 -4.96 19.48
N PHE A 84 4.69 -5.33 18.48
CA PHE A 84 5.44 -6.59 18.51
C PHE A 84 6.82 -6.40 19.12
N ALA A 85 7.71 -5.71 18.45
CA ALA A 85 9.08 -5.47 18.92
C ALA A 85 9.63 -4.19 18.31
N ASN A 86 10.32 -3.40 19.11
CA ASN A 86 11.09 -2.23 18.69
C ASN A 86 12.53 -2.68 18.42
N GLY A 87 12.95 -2.62 17.16
CA GLY A 87 14.31 -2.97 16.74
C GLY A 87 15.20 -1.74 16.53
N ASP A 88 14.58 -0.59 16.28
CA ASP A 88 15.27 0.69 16.06
C ASP A 88 14.55 1.83 16.77
N ALA A 89 14.94 2.13 17.99
CA ALA A 89 14.34 3.22 18.76
C ALA A 89 14.56 4.62 18.17
N SER A 90 15.41 4.76 17.15
CA SER A 90 15.64 6.06 16.50
C SER A 90 14.51 6.47 15.55
N ASN A 91 13.66 5.52 15.16
CA ASN A 91 12.51 5.77 14.29
C ASN A 91 11.16 5.85 15.03
N ASP A 92 11.13 5.75 16.36
CA ASP A 92 9.91 5.79 17.16
C ASP A 92 9.05 7.04 16.88
N SER A 93 9.72 8.17 16.59
CA SER A 93 9.11 9.45 16.18
C SER A 93 9.98 10.08 15.10
N THR A 94 9.36 10.60 14.04
CA THR A 94 10.08 11.14 12.87
C THR A 94 9.53 12.53 12.50
N ASP A 95 10.39 13.39 11.95
CA ASP A 95 10.02 14.78 11.62
C ASP A 95 9.00 14.88 10.47
N ASP A 96 8.84 13.82 9.68
CA ASP A 96 7.91 13.75 8.53
C ASP A 96 6.53 13.20 8.89
N THR A 97 6.33 12.80 10.16
CA THR A 97 5.04 12.26 10.63
C THR A 97 4.46 13.06 11.80
N THR A 98 3.13 12.97 11.97
CA THR A 98 2.41 13.82 12.92
C THR A 98 2.29 13.22 14.32
N GLU A 99 2.06 11.90 14.42
CA GLU A 99 1.89 11.22 15.71
C GLU A 99 3.22 10.68 16.22
N ASP A 100 3.66 11.20 17.38
CA ASP A 100 4.83 10.72 18.10
C ASP A 100 4.55 9.44 18.88
N ALA A 101 5.61 8.73 19.25
CA ALA A 101 5.53 7.57 20.13
C ALA A 101 4.97 7.96 21.51
N ASN A 102 3.99 7.21 21.99
CA ASN A 102 3.36 7.39 23.27
C ASN A 102 2.92 6.05 23.87
N ARG A 103 3.85 5.32 24.46
CA ARG A 103 3.60 3.98 25.04
C ARG A 103 2.66 4.01 26.26
N ALA A 104 2.44 5.17 26.87
CA ALA A 104 1.50 5.30 27.98
C ALA A 104 0.04 5.32 27.52
N ASN A 105 -0.21 5.63 26.25
CA ASN A 105 -1.52 5.62 25.63
C ASN A 105 -1.74 4.30 24.88
N GLY A 106 -2.76 3.53 25.26
CA GLY A 106 -3.12 2.28 24.60
C GLY A 106 -3.45 2.44 23.11
N ASN A 107 -3.88 3.63 22.66
CA ASN A 107 -4.15 3.97 21.27
C ASN A 107 -3.02 4.78 20.62
N GLY A 108 -1.93 5.06 21.31
CA GLY A 108 -0.74 5.72 20.77
C GLY A 108 0.22 4.72 20.12
N ARG A 109 1.23 5.22 19.44
CA ARG A 109 2.32 4.40 18.88
C ARG A 109 3.24 3.92 19.99
N HIS A 110 3.69 2.66 19.87
CA HIS A 110 4.59 2.02 20.83
C HIS A 110 6.00 1.77 20.29
N GLY A 111 6.25 2.05 19.02
CA GLY A 111 7.57 2.03 18.41
C GLY A 111 8.05 0.66 17.93
N GLY A 112 7.19 -0.34 17.87
CA GLY A 112 7.55 -1.58 17.18
C GLY A 112 7.66 -1.36 15.68
N ASP A 113 8.59 -2.04 14.99
CA ASP A 113 9.01 -1.73 13.63
C ASP A 113 9.42 -2.98 12.81
N ILE A 114 9.81 -2.74 11.55
CA ILE A 114 10.29 -3.80 10.66
C ILE A 114 11.57 -4.46 11.18
N GLN A 115 12.48 -3.68 11.77
CA GLN A 115 13.72 -4.24 12.33
C GLN A 115 13.42 -5.19 13.49
N GLY A 116 12.45 -4.81 14.34
CA GLY A 116 11.99 -5.69 15.43
C GLY A 116 11.38 -7.01 14.92
N VAL A 117 10.64 -6.98 13.82
CA VAL A 117 10.17 -8.21 13.18
C VAL A 117 11.32 -9.04 12.64
N ILE A 118 12.30 -8.42 11.98
CA ILE A 118 13.50 -9.09 11.45
C ILE A 118 14.26 -9.80 12.57
N ASP A 119 14.46 -9.14 13.70
CA ASP A 119 15.24 -9.65 14.83
C ASP A 119 14.56 -10.86 15.51
N HIS A 120 13.26 -11.06 15.26
CA HIS A 120 12.47 -12.14 15.83
C HIS A 120 12.02 -13.21 14.81
N LEU A 121 12.57 -13.24 13.62
CA LEU A 121 12.22 -14.23 12.59
C LEU A 121 12.47 -15.68 13.05
N ASP A 122 13.52 -15.93 13.83
CA ASP A 122 13.78 -17.27 14.38
C ASP A 122 12.68 -17.70 15.36
N TYR A 123 12.28 -16.80 16.26
CA TYR A 123 11.16 -17.06 17.17
C TYR A 123 9.86 -17.37 16.41
N ILE A 124 9.55 -16.59 15.36
CA ILE A 124 8.34 -16.78 14.55
C ILE A 124 8.39 -18.13 13.82
N SER A 125 9.55 -18.49 13.28
CA SER A 125 9.75 -19.79 12.60
C SER A 125 9.63 -20.96 13.59
N GLU A 126 10.18 -20.84 14.79
CA GLU A 126 10.10 -21.84 15.86
C GLU A 126 8.68 -22.07 16.37
N LEU A 127 7.79 -21.07 16.27
CA LEU A 127 6.35 -21.23 16.54
C LEU A 127 5.65 -22.14 15.51
N GLY A 128 6.31 -22.47 14.41
CA GLY A 128 5.75 -23.26 13.31
C GLY A 128 4.97 -22.42 12.29
N ALA A 129 5.08 -21.09 12.31
CA ALA A 129 4.52 -20.24 11.28
C ALA A 129 5.20 -20.51 9.93
N THR A 130 4.42 -20.44 8.84
CA THR A 130 4.92 -20.53 7.47
C THR A 130 4.77 -19.22 6.73
N TYR A 131 3.89 -18.33 7.22
CA TYR A 131 3.68 -16.97 6.72
C TYR A 131 3.53 -15.98 7.86
N ILE A 132 4.02 -14.78 7.61
CA ILE A 132 3.79 -13.60 8.44
C ILE A 132 2.84 -12.67 7.67
N TRP A 133 1.76 -12.27 8.32
CA TRP A 133 0.87 -11.22 7.88
C TRP A 133 0.95 -10.07 8.89
N THR A 134 1.47 -8.94 8.48
CA THR A 134 1.48 -7.75 9.33
C THR A 134 0.29 -6.85 9.01
N THR A 135 -0.17 -6.06 9.99
CA THR A 135 -0.98 -4.88 9.66
C THR A 135 -0.20 -3.98 8.73
N PRO A 136 -0.84 -3.04 7.98
CA PRO A 136 -0.16 -2.29 6.94
C PRO A 136 1.10 -1.56 7.43
N PHE A 137 2.17 -1.65 6.64
CA PHE A 137 3.39 -0.86 6.85
C PHE A 137 3.39 0.45 6.06
N LEU A 138 2.44 0.64 5.15
CA LEU A 138 2.33 1.87 4.37
C LEU A 138 2.12 3.07 5.29
N GLU A 139 2.61 4.23 4.88
CA GLU A 139 2.51 5.45 5.68
C GLU A 139 1.07 5.73 6.11
N ASP A 140 0.89 5.92 7.40
CA ASP A 140 -0.35 6.36 8.04
C ASP A 140 -0.03 7.60 8.87
N ASN A 141 -0.21 8.78 8.28
CA ASN A 141 0.14 10.05 8.91
C ASN A 141 -1.05 10.71 9.62
N ASP A 142 -2.03 9.91 10.03
CA ASP A 142 -3.10 10.40 10.89
C ASP A 142 -2.52 10.92 12.22
N PRO A 143 -3.06 12.04 12.75
CA PRO A 143 -2.52 12.65 13.97
C PRO A 143 -2.79 11.84 15.25
N GLN A 144 -3.59 10.79 15.17
CA GLN A 144 -3.91 9.90 16.29
C GLN A 144 -4.26 8.50 15.76
N GLY A 145 -3.75 7.48 16.44
CA GLY A 145 -4.10 6.11 16.15
C GLY A 145 -3.40 5.52 14.93
N SER A 146 -2.40 6.17 14.38
CA SER A 146 -1.69 5.73 13.17
C SER A 146 -0.93 4.40 13.34
N TYR A 147 -0.84 3.88 14.55
CA TYR A 147 -0.11 2.64 14.88
C TYR A 147 -0.64 1.39 14.14
N HIS A 148 -1.91 1.41 13.73
CA HIS A 148 -2.51 0.25 13.08
C HIS A 148 -2.27 0.21 11.56
N GLY A 149 -1.96 1.35 10.91
CA GLY A 149 -1.62 1.44 9.49
C GLY A 149 -2.81 1.36 8.52
N TYR A 150 -4.07 1.33 8.99
CA TYR A 150 -5.24 1.15 8.14
C TYR A 150 -5.79 2.43 7.50
N ALA A 151 -5.15 3.58 7.72
CA ALA A 151 -5.49 4.85 7.10
C ALA A 151 -4.30 5.38 6.29
N ALA A 152 -4.01 4.73 5.15
CA ALA A 152 -2.84 5.07 4.34
C ALA A 152 -2.89 6.50 3.83
N SER A 153 -1.84 7.28 4.14
CA SER A 153 -1.59 8.64 3.62
C SER A 153 -0.68 8.63 2.40
N ASP A 154 0.11 7.58 2.21
CA ASP A 154 0.91 7.31 1.00
C ASP A 154 0.96 5.80 0.72
N TYR A 155 0.60 5.41 -0.51
CA TYR A 155 0.62 4.01 -0.94
C TYR A 155 1.96 3.56 -1.54
N TYR A 156 2.95 4.45 -1.66
CA TYR A 156 4.23 4.17 -2.30
C TYR A 156 5.38 4.05 -1.32
N HIS A 157 5.17 4.52 -0.08
CA HIS A 157 6.20 4.54 0.94
C HIS A 157 5.79 3.74 2.18
N ILE A 158 6.77 3.04 2.74
CA ILE A 158 6.67 2.49 4.09
C ILE A 158 6.72 3.66 5.06
N ASP A 159 5.89 3.63 6.10
CA ASP A 159 5.90 4.60 7.20
C ASP A 159 7.31 4.68 7.81
N SER A 160 7.85 5.88 7.89
CA SER A 160 9.22 6.11 8.37
C SER A 160 9.44 5.59 9.79
N ARG A 161 8.38 5.55 10.61
CA ARG A 161 8.38 4.98 11.96
C ARG A 161 8.40 3.45 11.98
N PHE A 162 8.16 2.80 10.86
CA PHE A 162 8.38 1.35 10.68
C PHE A 162 9.68 1.04 9.96
N GLY A 163 10.27 2.02 9.25
CA GLY A 163 11.51 1.87 8.51
C GLY A 163 11.47 2.44 7.10
N SER A 164 11.82 1.64 6.09
CA SER A 164 11.91 2.08 4.70
C SER A 164 11.47 1.00 3.71
N ASN A 165 11.25 1.39 2.44
CA ASN A 165 10.98 0.45 1.36
C ASN A 165 12.12 -0.59 1.21
N GLU A 166 13.37 -0.18 1.41
CA GLU A 166 14.53 -1.05 1.34
C GLU A 166 14.58 -2.02 2.52
N LEU A 167 14.24 -1.55 3.73
CA LEU A 167 14.17 -2.41 4.91
C LEU A 167 13.03 -3.45 4.77
N TYR A 168 11.91 -3.06 4.16
CA TYR A 168 10.84 -4.00 3.87
C TYR A 168 11.28 -5.11 2.90
N LYS A 169 12.06 -4.78 1.85
CA LYS A 169 12.66 -5.79 0.97
C LYS A 169 13.58 -6.72 1.73
N THR A 170 14.40 -6.15 2.63
CA THR A 170 15.27 -6.94 3.52
C THR A 170 14.49 -7.89 4.41
N LEU A 171 13.35 -7.47 4.97
CA LEU A 171 12.44 -8.34 5.72
C LEU A 171 11.99 -9.53 4.88
N VAL A 172 11.54 -9.29 3.63
CA VAL A 172 11.08 -10.35 2.73
C VAL A 172 12.20 -11.35 2.42
N GLU A 173 13.42 -10.86 2.18
CA GLU A 173 14.59 -11.71 1.90
C GLU A 173 14.95 -12.57 3.12
N LYS A 174 15.09 -11.96 4.29
CA LYS A 174 15.43 -12.66 5.54
C LYS A 174 14.35 -13.64 5.98
N ALA A 175 13.07 -13.29 5.82
CA ALA A 175 11.97 -14.20 6.10
C ALA A 175 12.04 -15.44 5.18
N ARG A 176 12.33 -15.25 3.90
CA ARG A 176 12.51 -16.35 2.94
C ARG A 176 13.64 -17.30 3.34
N GLU A 177 14.76 -16.77 3.85
CA GLU A 177 15.89 -17.58 4.37
C GLU A 177 15.46 -18.48 5.54
N LYS A 178 14.44 -18.08 6.29
CA LYS A 178 13.85 -18.85 7.40
C LYS A 178 12.66 -19.73 6.97
N GLY A 179 12.34 -19.79 5.66
CA GLY A 179 11.19 -20.53 5.15
C GLY A 179 9.84 -19.84 5.39
N LEU A 180 9.85 -18.54 5.74
CA LEU A 180 8.66 -17.75 6.00
C LEU A 180 8.26 -16.93 4.76
N GLY A 181 6.99 -16.97 4.39
CA GLY A 181 6.40 -16.05 3.41
C GLY A 181 5.93 -14.76 4.09
N ILE A 182 5.91 -13.67 3.34
CA ILE A 182 5.34 -12.40 3.81
C ILE A 182 4.05 -12.09 3.04
N ILE A 183 3.00 -11.74 3.77
CA ILE A 183 1.74 -11.23 3.24
C ILE A 183 1.72 -9.74 3.54
N MET A 184 1.75 -8.93 2.47
CA MET A 184 1.63 -7.48 2.57
C MET A 184 0.16 -7.10 2.65
N ASP A 185 -0.24 -6.50 3.77
CA ASP A 185 -1.58 -5.93 3.92
C ASP A 185 -1.67 -4.61 3.13
N ILE A 186 -2.71 -4.47 2.33
CA ILE A 186 -3.00 -3.26 1.57
C ILE A 186 -4.49 -2.95 1.64
N VAL A 187 -4.83 -1.69 1.85
CA VAL A 187 -6.22 -1.21 1.98
C VAL A 187 -6.64 -0.41 0.74
N PRO A 188 -7.23 -1.05 -0.28
CA PRO A 188 -7.71 -0.33 -1.47
C PRO A 188 -9.12 0.27 -1.29
N ASN A 189 -9.76 0.05 -0.14
CA ASN A 189 -11.12 0.48 0.13
C ASN A 189 -11.23 1.99 0.41
N HIS A 190 -10.24 2.56 1.05
CA HIS A 190 -10.19 3.95 1.48
C HIS A 190 -8.75 4.40 1.67
N CYS A 191 -8.53 5.71 1.76
CA CYS A 191 -7.27 6.30 2.20
C CYS A 191 -7.52 7.22 3.41
N SER A 192 -6.45 7.67 4.06
CA SER A 192 -6.52 8.70 5.08
C SER A 192 -7.06 10.02 4.52
N TYR A 193 -7.74 10.78 5.39
CA TYR A 193 -8.15 12.15 5.06
C TYR A 193 -6.96 13.13 4.96
N VAL A 194 -5.77 12.73 5.44
CA VAL A 194 -4.53 13.50 5.28
C VAL A 194 -3.73 13.07 4.04
N HIS A 195 -4.21 12.10 3.27
CA HIS A 195 -3.61 11.75 2.00
C HIS A 195 -3.51 12.98 1.10
N TRP A 196 -2.40 13.18 0.42
CA TRP A 196 -2.15 14.37 -0.40
C TRP A 196 -3.19 14.58 -1.51
N TRP A 197 -3.89 13.55 -1.96
CA TRP A 197 -5.04 13.68 -2.88
C TRP A 197 -6.14 14.59 -2.33
N MET A 198 -6.32 14.67 -1.01
CA MET A 198 -7.36 15.50 -0.39
C MET A 198 -7.13 16.98 -0.62
N ASN A 199 -5.88 17.40 -0.91
CA ASN A 199 -5.55 18.79 -1.23
C ASN A 199 -5.88 19.17 -2.69
N ASP A 200 -5.95 18.18 -3.59
CA ASP A 200 -6.23 18.40 -5.02
C ASP A 200 -6.75 17.09 -5.62
N LEU A 201 -8.04 16.87 -5.59
CA LEU A 201 -8.66 15.66 -6.14
C LEU A 201 -8.63 15.69 -7.67
N PRO A 202 -8.24 14.59 -8.32
CA PRO A 202 -8.38 14.47 -9.78
C PRO A 202 -9.81 14.68 -10.26
N PHE A 203 -10.78 14.07 -9.57
CA PHE A 203 -12.21 14.18 -9.80
C PHE A 203 -12.94 14.33 -8.46
N GLN A 204 -13.99 15.13 -8.43
CA GLN A 204 -14.75 15.37 -7.19
C GLN A 204 -15.50 14.13 -6.69
N ASP A 205 -15.84 13.22 -7.58
CA ASP A 205 -16.52 11.95 -7.26
C ASP A 205 -15.60 10.86 -6.69
N TRP A 206 -14.30 11.14 -6.52
CA TRP A 206 -13.38 10.24 -5.82
C TRP A 206 -13.67 10.16 -4.32
N ILE A 207 -14.39 11.14 -3.79
CA ILE A 207 -14.85 11.14 -2.40
C ILE A 207 -16.37 11.04 -2.39
N HIS A 208 -16.91 10.13 -1.57
CA HIS A 208 -18.34 10.10 -1.30
C HIS A 208 -18.75 11.38 -0.58
N GLN A 209 -19.72 12.10 -1.15
CA GLN A 209 -20.24 13.34 -0.58
C GLN A 209 -21.70 13.13 -0.23
N PHE A 210 -22.06 13.46 1.01
CA PHE A 210 -23.43 13.36 1.53
C PHE A 210 -23.83 14.70 2.13
N ASP A 211 -25.11 15.04 2.05
CA ASP A 211 -25.64 16.29 2.61
C ASP A 211 -25.53 16.37 4.15
N THR A 212 -25.48 15.21 4.79
CA THR A 212 -25.33 15.06 6.24
C THR A 212 -24.34 13.93 6.54
N TYR A 213 -23.83 13.88 7.77
CA TYR A 213 -22.98 12.77 8.21
C TYR A 213 -23.71 11.44 7.96
N THR A 214 -23.05 10.56 7.23
CA THR A 214 -23.53 9.22 6.91
C THR A 214 -22.42 8.24 7.24
N GLY A 215 -22.68 7.31 8.16
CA GLY A 215 -21.75 6.25 8.50
C GLY A 215 -21.52 5.29 7.32
N THR A 216 -20.39 4.63 7.31
CA THR A 216 -20.10 3.58 6.33
C THR A 216 -20.97 2.35 6.56
N ASN A 217 -21.38 1.70 5.48
CA ASN A 217 -22.02 0.40 5.57
C ASN A 217 -21.00 -0.65 5.95
N VAL A 218 -21.16 -1.26 7.11
CA VAL A 218 -20.37 -2.41 7.52
C VAL A 218 -21.35 -3.58 7.70
N ALA A 219 -21.31 -4.53 6.79
CA ALA A 219 -22.26 -5.64 6.73
C ALA A 219 -21.71 -6.91 7.40
N PHE A 220 -21.19 -6.82 8.61
CA PHE A 220 -20.61 -7.98 9.28
C PHE A 220 -21.60 -9.12 9.49
N SER A 221 -22.76 -8.84 10.06
CA SER A 221 -23.77 -9.85 10.31
C SER A 221 -24.51 -10.24 9.06
N THR A 222 -24.79 -9.29 8.18
CA THR A 222 -25.66 -9.49 7.02
C THR A 222 -24.97 -10.23 5.88
N ASN A 223 -23.66 -10.12 5.73
CA ASN A 223 -22.93 -10.92 4.76
C ASN A 223 -22.90 -12.41 5.12
N MET A 224 -23.13 -12.74 6.38
CA MET A 224 -23.11 -14.12 6.90
C MET A 224 -24.51 -14.63 7.21
N ASP A 225 -25.52 -13.77 7.34
CA ASP A 225 -26.91 -14.12 7.63
C ASP A 225 -27.81 -13.85 6.41
N PRO A 226 -28.25 -14.89 5.69
CA PRO A 226 -29.13 -14.73 4.53
C PRO A 226 -30.52 -14.19 4.88
N ASN A 227 -30.88 -14.13 6.17
CA ASN A 227 -32.14 -13.60 6.63
C ASN A 227 -32.08 -12.17 7.14
N ALA A 228 -30.88 -11.57 7.11
CA ALA A 228 -30.70 -10.18 7.54
C ALA A 228 -31.51 -9.22 6.70
N SER A 229 -32.18 -8.28 7.36
CA SER A 229 -32.96 -7.25 6.69
C SER A 229 -32.05 -6.16 6.10
N SER A 230 -32.55 -5.40 5.13
CA SER A 230 -31.82 -4.25 4.57
C SER A 230 -31.47 -3.18 5.61
N LYS A 231 -32.12 -3.15 6.76
CA LYS A 231 -31.80 -2.25 7.87
C LYS A 231 -30.53 -2.64 8.59
N ASP A 232 -30.18 -3.92 8.57
CA ASP A 232 -28.98 -4.45 9.20
C ASP A 232 -27.73 -4.20 8.35
N LEU A 233 -27.90 -3.72 7.11
CA LEU A 233 -26.81 -3.35 6.21
C LEU A 233 -26.14 -2.01 6.56
N TYR A 234 -26.72 -1.24 7.49
CA TYR A 234 -26.21 0.06 7.90
C TYR A 234 -25.69 -0.02 9.32
N ILE A 235 -24.39 0.07 9.46
CA ILE A 235 -23.71 0.25 10.74
C ILE A 235 -23.14 1.67 10.75
N GLN A 236 -23.44 2.41 11.78
CA GLN A 236 -22.94 3.77 11.98
C GLN A 236 -21.55 3.75 12.58
#